data_664e1de7e544a623c040ec534e2dd9af
#
_entry.id   664e1de7e544a623c040ec534e2dd9af
#
_cell.length_a   1.000
_cell.length_b   1.000
_cell.length_c   1.000
_cell.angle_alpha   90.00
_cell.angle_beta   90.00
_cell.angle_gamma   90.00
#
_symmetry.space_group_name_H-M   'P 1'
#
loop_
_entity.id
_entity.type
_entity.pdbx_description
1 polymer ?
#
loop_
_entity_poly.entity_id
_entity_poly.type
_entity_poly.pdbx_seq_one_letter_code
_entity_poly.pdbx_strand_id
1 'polypeptide(L)'
;MSTSVAYLTKRFPRLSETFILDEIIGLEDAGIPLRLYAIADPREDLVQPDVARVASPVTYLRAQGARDRARVASTTIAAHARLLARDPRRYLGIVAYIARERRHRSTLINFAQAGRLTLLVEADGARHVHAAFAHGPASVAHFVHLLSDLPYSFSAHAKDIYVSSPDLLARKIRDASFVLTCSRSAHDAITEIAGADAAKVLLAPHGVNTERFAPRPTPRDDDATLRVLCVGRLVPKKGYPVLVGAIAQLVAQGRDVACTIVGAGPERDELADLASSLGVTPHIRFLGALATTAVAASYHEADVFVQASVVLANGDRDGIPNALLEAMASGVAVVASDVAGIPEVITPECGLLVAPGDPAALADALARLHDEPELRVRMGAAARRHVIDSFDRRACTQAIAPLFQPASGVTEPARRIART
;
A
#
# COMPACT_ATOMS: atom_id res chain seq x y z
N MET A 1 15.20 -21.27 -20.89
CA MET A 1 15.42 -20.08 -20.05
C MET A 1 14.13 -19.84 -19.26
N SER A 2 14.21 -19.75 -17.93
CA SER A 2 13.04 -19.44 -17.10
C SER A 2 12.51 -18.05 -17.48
N THR A 3 11.27 -17.97 -17.90
CA THR A 3 10.62 -16.72 -18.29
C THR A 3 10.26 -15.93 -17.03
N SER A 4 10.78 -14.72 -16.87
CA SER A 4 10.58 -13.89 -15.68
C SER A 4 9.40 -12.93 -15.81
N VAL A 5 8.92 -12.42 -14.66
CA VAL A 5 8.00 -11.30 -14.56
C VAL A 5 8.78 -10.04 -14.19
N ALA A 6 8.63 -8.99 -14.97
CA ALA A 6 9.20 -7.69 -14.66
C ALA A 6 8.27 -6.97 -13.66
N TYR A 7 8.69 -6.86 -12.39
CA TYR A 7 7.93 -6.19 -11.34
C TYR A 7 8.38 -4.74 -11.21
N LEU A 8 7.51 -3.79 -11.56
CA LEU A 8 7.83 -2.37 -11.68
C LEU A 8 7.22 -1.56 -10.52
N THR A 9 8.07 -0.93 -9.71
CA THR A 9 7.65 -0.03 -8.63
C THR A 9 7.98 1.44 -8.94
N LYS A 10 7.39 2.36 -8.16
CA LYS A 10 7.76 3.77 -8.23
C LYS A 10 9.10 4.05 -7.58
N ARG A 11 9.31 3.50 -6.39
CA ARG A 11 10.54 3.56 -5.59
C ARG A 11 10.67 2.28 -4.79
N PHE A 12 11.88 1.75 -4.68
CA PHE A 12 12.16 0.56 -3.89
C PHE A 12 13.63 0.59 -3.42
N PRO A 13 13.92 0.15 -2.18
CA PRO A 13 12.99 -0.19 -1.12
C PRO A 13 12.40 1.06 -0.44
N ARG A 14 11.18 0.98 0.12
CA ARG A 14 10.55 2.06 0.88
C ARG A 14 10.09 1.57 2.24
N LEU A 15 10.41 2.35 3.29
CA LEU A 15 10.06 2.02 4.67
C LEU A 15 8.54 1.86 4.87
N SER A 16 7.74 2.72 4.24
CA SER A 16 6.28 2.77 4.43
C SER A 16 5.47 1.90 3.45
N GLU A 17 6.13 1.19 2.52
CA GLU A 17 5.48 0.34 1.52
C GLU A 17 5.76 -1.15 1.81
N THR A 18 5.53 -1.57 3.07
CA THR A 18 5.77 -2.95 3.54
C THR A 18 5.00 -3.99 2.74
N PHE A 19 3.79 -3.66 2.30
CA PHE A 19 2.96 -4.55 1.49
C PHE A 19 3.57 -4.89 0.12
N ILE A 20 4.29 -3.94 -0.51
CA ILE A 20 5.03 -4.20 -1.75
C ILE A 20 6.20 -5.16 -1.50
N LEU A 21 6.93 -4.93 -0.41
CA LEU A 21 8.02 -5.83 -0.01
C LEU A 21 7.49 -7.24 0.29
N ASP A 22 6.39 -7.34 1.02
CA ASP A 22 5.75 -8.60 1.37
C ASP A 22 5.20 -9.33 0.12
N GLU A 23 4.64 -8.61 -0.86
CA GLU A 23 4.19 -9.17 -2.13
C GLU A 23 5.37 -9.70 -2.96
N ILE A 24 6.46 -8.94 -3.08
CA ILE A 24 7.67 -9.38 -3.79
C ILE A 24 8.22 -10.67 -3.16
N ILE A 25 8.45 -10.68 -1.85
CA ILE A 25 8.97 -11.87 -1.14
C ILE A 25 8.01 -13.05 -1.30
N GLY A 26 6.71 -12.83 -1.16
CA GLY A 26 5.73 -13.89 -1.28
C GLY A 26 5.64 -14.47 -2.70
N LEU A 27 5.81 -13.67 -3.75
CA LEU A 27 5.87 -14.15 -5.14
C LEU A 27 7.18 -14.93 -5.38
N GLU A 28 8.31 -14.48 -4.85
CA GLU A 28 9.57 -15.23 -4.90
C GLU A 28 9.47 -16.57 -4.16
N ASP A 29 8.89 -16.57 -2.94
CA ASP A 29 8.63 -17.78 -2.13
C ASP A 29 7.67 -18.76 -2.86
N ALA A 30 6.74 -18.24 -3.68
CA ALA A 30 5.86 -19.03 -4.55
C ALA A 30 6.55 -19.53 -5.84
N GLY A 31 7.83 -19.27 -6.01
CA GLY A 31 8.63 -19.72 -7.15
C GLY A 31 8.40 -18.91 -8.43
N ILE A 32 7.84 -17.71 -8.36
CA ILE A 32 7.70 -16.81 -9.51
C ILE A 32 9.05 -16.12 -9.77
N PRO A 33 9.70 -16.33 -10.93
CA PRO A 33 10.94 -15.63 -11.24
C PRO A 33 10.69 -14.15 -11.48
N LEU A 34 11.17 -13.29 -10.59
CA LEU A 34 11.02 -11.85 -10.69
C LEU A 34 12.28 -11.15 -11.23
N ARG A 35 12.08 -10.01 -11.88
CA ARG A 35 13.08 -8.98 -12.16
C ARG A 35 12.54 -7.65 -11.67
N LEU A 36 13.19 -7.04 -10.69
CA LEU A 36 12.70 -5.81 -10.07
C LEU A 36 13.19 -4.57 -10.81
N TYR A 37 12.26 -3.73 -11.15
CA TYR A 37 12.52 -2.41 -11.72
C TYR A 37 11.90 -1.35 -10.83
N ALA A 38 12.68 -0.32 -10.50
CA ALA A 38 12.18 0.84 -9.78
C ALA A 38 12.41 2.11 -10.61
N ILE A 39 11.40 2.97 -10.67
CA ILE A 39 11.56 4.25 -11.39
C ILE A 39 12.67 5.07 -10.74
N ALA A 40 12.75 5.10 -9.41
CA ALA A 40 13.79 5.83 -8.69
C ALA A 40 14.19 5.11 -7.38
N ASP A 41 15.42 5.34 -6.95
CA ASP A 41 15.89 5.01 -5.62
C ASP A 41 15.31 6.03 -4.61
N PRO A 42 14.66 5.59 -3.53
CA PRO A 42 14.12 6.49 -2.51
C PRO A 42 15.21 7.17 -1.67
N ARG A 43 16.38 6.53 -1.50
CA ARG A 43 17.49 6.99 -0.65
C ARG A 43 17.04 7.23 0.79
N GLU A 44 16.28 6.30 1.33
CA GLU A 44 15.87 6.32 2.74
C GLU A 44 17.00 5.77 3.61
N ASP A 45 17.36 6.47 4.68
CA ASP A 45 18.40 6.04 5.64
C ASP A 45 17.97 4.81 6.43
N LEU A 46 16.65 4.68 6.69
CA LEU A 46 16.05 3.55 7.37
C LEU A 46 15.36 2.63 6.36
N VAL A 47 15.77 1.37 6.33
CA VAL A 47 15.23 0.36 5.42
C VAL A 47 14.68 -0.81 6.24
N GLN A 48 13.64 -1.47 5.74
CA GLN A 48 13.08 -2.65 6.37
C GLN A 48 14.08 -3.82 6.33
N PRO A 49 14.26 -4.55 7.45
CA PRO A 49 15.20 -5.68 7.51
C PRO A 49 14.93 -6.76 6.46
N ASP A 50 13.66 -6.99 6.11
CA ASP A 50 13.26 -7.99 5.12
C ASP A 50 13.69 -7.68 3.69
N VAL A 51 14.15 -6.47 3.41
CA VAL A 51 14.75 -6.16 2.09
C VAL A 51 15.93 -7.08 1.78
N ALA A 52 16.65 -7.54 2.81
CA ALA A 52 17.74 -8.51 2.65
C ALA A 52 17.27 -9.91 2.17
N ARG A 53 15.97 -10.22 2.26
CA ARG A 53 15.39 -11.48 1.78
C ARG A 53 15.06 -11.46 0.29
N VAL A 54 14.95 -10.27 -0.31
CA VAL A 54 14.64 -10.13 -1.73
C VAL A 54 15.80 -10.67 -2.56
N ALA A 55 15.55 -11.72 -3.31
CA ALA A 55 16.55 -12.41 -4.12
C ALA A 55 16.79 -11.70 -5.48
N SER A 56 15.77 -11.04 -6.01
CA SER A 56 15.81 -10.40 -7.32
C SER A 56 16.62 -9.09 -7.30
N PRO A 57 17.55 -8.88 -8.25
CA PRO A 57 18.28 -7.62 -8.34
C PRO A 57 17.36 -6.48 -8.77
N VAL A 58 17.60 -5.27 -8.21
CA VAL A 58 16.84 -4.08 -8.53
C VAL A 58 17.53 -3.25 -9.61
N THR A 59 16.83 -2.95 -10.69
CA THR A 59 17.29 -2.04 -11.75
C THR A 59 16.56 -0.69 -11.67
N TYR A 60 17.30 0.41 -11.51
CA TYR A 60 16.72 1.75 -11.45
C TYR A 60 16.65 2.41 -12.83
N LEU A 61 15.45 2.94 -13.17
CA LEU A 61 15.24 3.61 -14.47
C LEU A 61 15.75 5.04 -14.49
N ARG A 62 15.77 5.73 -13.36
CA ARG A 62 16.36 7.09 -13.24
C ARG A 62 17.80 7.01 -12.75
N ALA A 63 18.56 8.02 -13.14
CA ALA A 63 19.93 8.20 -12.67
C ALA A 63 19.97 8.39 -11.14
N GLN A 64 20.87 7.66 -10.49
CA GLN A 64 21.03 7.71 -9.03
C GLN A 64 22.00 8.82 -8.59
N GLY A 65 22.71 9.48 -9.52
CA GLY A 65 23.63 10.55 -9.24
C GLY A 65 24.04 11.33 -10.49
N ALA A 66 24.86 12.34 -10.30
CA ALA A 66 25.32 13.20 -11.42
C ALA A 66 26.10 12.40 -12.48
N ARG A 67 26.97 11.48 -12.05
CA ARG A 67 27.78 10.62 -12.93
C ARG A 67 26.91 9.67 -13.80
N ASP A 68 25.75 9.26 -13.29
CA ASP A 68 24.85 8.35 -13.98
C ASP A 68 23.92 9.05 -15.00
N ARG A 69 23.77 10.39 -14.89
CA ARG A 69 22.80 11.13 -15.72
C ARG A 69 23.10 11.02 -17.21
N ALA A 70 24.35 11.18 -17.59
CA ALA A 70 24.75 11.09 -18.99
C ALA A 70 24.52 9.68 -19.56
N ARG A 71 24.87 8.63 -18.80
CA ARG A 71 24.65 7.23 -19.17
C ARG A 71 23.17 6.90 -19.30
N VAL A 72 22.33 7.31 -18.34
CA VAL A 72 20.89 7.08 -18.41
C VAL A 72 20.26 7.83 -19.58
N ALA A 73 20.67 9.08 -19.83
CA ALA A 73 20.20 9.87 -20.97
C ALA A 73 20.59 9.21 -22.30
N SER A 74 21.87 8.86 -22.50
CA SER A 74 22.35 8.25 -23.73
C SER A 74 21.69 6.88 -23.99
N THR A 75 21.55 6.03 -22.96
CA THR A 75 20.88 4.73 -23.11
C THR A 75 19.37 4.88 -23.37
N THR A 76 18.72 5.91 -22.83
CA THR A 76 17.31 6.23 -23.12
C THR A 76 17.14 6.67 -24.57
N ILE A 77 17.98 7.60 -25.05
CA ILE A 77 17.96 8.06 -26.46
C ILE A 77 18.20 6.89 -27.41
N ALA A 78 19.23 6.08 -27.14
CA ALA A 78 19.54 4.92 -27.95
C ALA A 78 18.38 3.89 -27.97
N ALA A 79 17.70 3.68 -26.86
CA ALA A 79 16.53 2.80 -26.78
C ALA A 79 15.40 3.30 -27.68
N HIS A 80 15.05 4.57 -27.60
CA HIS A 80 14.02 5.17 -28.44
C HIS A 80 14.38 5.15 -29.93
N ALA A 81 15.65 5.40 -30.28
CA ALA A 81 16.13 5.29 -31.66
C ALA A 81 16.01 3.87 -32.22
N ARG A 82 16.35 2.83 -31.39
CA ARG A 82 16.17 1.42 -31.77
C ARG A 82 14.71 1.04 -31.95
N LEU A 83 13.82 1.47 -31.06
CA LEU A 83 12.39 1.19 -31.13
C LEU A 83 11.75 1.88 -32.35
N LEU A 84 12.13 3.14 -32.62
CA LEU A 84 11.72 3.85 -33.83
C LEU A 84 12.20 3.14 -35.11
N ALA A 85 13.45 2.71 -35.16
CA ALA A 85 14.00 1.98 -36.32
C ALA A 85 13.35 0.59 -36.52
N ARG A 86 12.96 -0.10 -35.43
CA ARG A 86 12.34 -1.42 -35.44
C ARG A 86 10.91 -1.38 -36.00
N ASP A 87 10.09 -0.42 -35.55
CA ASP A 87 8.71 -0.22 -36.00
C ASP A 87 8.33 1.27 -36.03
N PRO A 88 8.64 1.97 -37.12
CA PRO A 88 8.37 3.41 -37.22
C PRO A 88 6.89 3.75 -37.13
N ARG A 89 6.01 2.90 -37.68
CA ARG A 89 4.55 3.15 -37.70
C ARG A 89 3.98 3.10 -36.30
N ARG A 90 4.29 2.04 -35.57
CA ARG A 90 3.90 1.88 -34.15
C ARG A 90 4.43 3.04 -33.31
N TYR A 91 5.73 3.31 -33.39
CA TYR A 91 6.36 4.34 -32.59
C TYR A 91 5.77 5.74 -32.84
N LEU A 92 5.59 6.14 -34.10
CA LEU A 92 5.00 7.43 -34.46
C LEU A 92 3.52 7.50 -34.09
N GLY A 93 2.78 6.38 -34.16
CA GLY A 93 1.41 6.26 -33.65
C GLY A 93 1.31 6.58 -32.18
N ILE A 94 2.23 6.07 -31.35
CA ILE A 94 2.30 6.36 -29.90
C ILE A 94 2.65 7.83 -29.66
N VAL A 95 3.60 8.40 -30.42
CA VAL A 95 3.96 9.83 -30.33
C VAL A 95 2.75 10.71 -30.69
N ALA A 96 2.01 10.37 -31.74
CA ALA A 96 0.77 11.08 -32.12
C ALA A 96 -0.31 10.96 -31.03
N TYR A 97 -0.46 9.78 -30.40
CA TYR A 97 -1.35 9.57 -29.27
C TYR A 97 -0.98 10.50 -28.10
N ILE A 98 0.31 10.52 -27.69
CA ILE A 98 0.80 11.40 -26.63
C ILE A 98 0.56 12.90 -26.97
N ALA A 99 0.71 13.29 -28.23
CA ALA A 99 0.51 14.66 -28.66
C ALA A 99 -0.97 15.10 -28.58
N ARG A 100 -1.93 14.17 -28.82
CA ARG A 100 -3.37 14.43 -28.72
C ARG A 100 -3.85 14.54 -27.26
N GLU A 101 -3.19 13.84 -26.33
CA GLU A 101 -3.55 13.75 -24.89
C GLU A 101 -3.14 14.99 -24.08
N ARG A 102 -3.07 16.20 -24.67
CA ARG A 102 -2.62 17.42 -23.97
C ARG A 102 -1.43 17.15 -23.05
N ARG A 103 -0.25 17.35 -23.57
CA ARG A 103 1.10 17.10 -23.03
C ARG A 103 1.26 17.37 -21.53
N HIS A 104 0.92 16.41 -20.67
CA HIS A 104 1.38 16.46 -19.30
C HIS A 104 2.87 16.06 -19.27
N ARG A 105 3.70 16.86 -18.60
CA ARG A 105 5.13 16.58 -18.43
C ARG A 105 5.39 15.15 -17.91
N SER A 106 4.49 14.64 -17.05
CA SER A 106 4.55 13.27 -16.55
C SER A 106 4.41 12.20 -17.65
N THR A 107 3.57 12.42 -18.67
CA THR A 107 3.39 11.48 -19.78
C THR A 107 4.67 11.31 -20.60
N LEU A 108 5.36 12.43 -20.91
CA LEU A 108 6.62 12.39 -21.63
C LEU A 108 7.72 11.69 -20.83
N ILE A 109 7.78 11.93 -19.51
CA ILE A 109 8.74 11.26 -18.62
C ILE A 109 8.45 9.76 -18.56
N ASN A 110 7.20 9.36 -18.44
CA ASN A 110 6.82 7.94 -18.41
C ASN A 110 7.11 7.25 -19.74
N PHE A 111 6.86 7.91 -20.87
CA PHE A 111 7.23 7.39 -22.18
C PHE A 111 8.74 7.22 -22.35
N ALA A 112 9.54 8.24 -21.95
CA ALA A 112 10.99 8.14 -21.97
C ALA A 112 11.52 6.95 -21.15
N GLN A 113 10.95 6.72 -19.96
CA GLN A 113 11.28 5.57 -19.10
C GLN A 113 10.86 4.25 -19.73
N ALA A 114 9.70 4.22 -20.38
CA ALA A 114 9.17 3.03 -21.02
C ALA A 114 10.05 2.55 -22.17
N GLY A 115 10.55 3.45 -23.02
CA GLY A 115 11.43 3.07 -24.12
C GLY A 115 12.71 2.35 -23.63
N ARG A 116 13.32 2.86 -22.55
CA ARG A 116 14.46 2.18 -21.93
C ARG A 116 14.06 0.86 -21.27
N LEU A 117 12.94 0.83 -20.53
CA LEU A 117 12.46 -0.37 -19.86
C LEU A 117 12.11 -1.47 -20.87
N THR A 118 11.54 -1.14 -22.03
CA THR A 118 11.21 -2.12 -23.08
C THR A 118 12.44 -2.95 -23.46
N LEU A 119 13.57 -2.30 -23.75
CA LEU A 119 14.77 -3.05 -24.12
C LEU A 119 15.37 -3.85 -22.94
N LEU A 120 15.25 -3.37 -21.72
CA LEU A 120 15.71 -4.10 -20.54
C LEU A 120 14.89 -5.36 -20.29
N VAL A 121 13.56 -5.26 -20.31
CA VAL A 121 12.69 -6.43 -20.09
C VAL A 121 12.78 -7.45 -21.20
N GLU A 122 12.99 -7.03 -22.46
CA GLU A 122 13.26 -7.93 -23.57
C GLU A 122 14.60 -8.67 -23.39
N ALA A 123 15.65 -7.95 -22.98
CA ALA A 123 16.97 -8.54 -22.72
C ALA A 123 16.94 -9.54 -21.55
N ASP A 124 16.16 -9.26 -20.51
CA ASP A 124 15.97 -10.13 -19.36
C ASP A 124 15.00 -11.30 -19.61
N GLY A 125 14.42 -11.38 -20.81
CA GLY A 125 13.48 -12.43 -21.19
C GLY A 125 12.17 -12.38 -20.40
N ALA A 126 11.75 -11.19 -19.95
CA ALA A 126 10.48 -11.03 -19.25
C ALA A 126 9.31 -11.26 -20.23
N ARG A 127 8.28 -11.96 -19.74
CA ARG A 127 7.06 -12.25 -20.53
C ARG A 127 5.84 -11.44 -20.08
N HIS A 128 5.96 -10.74 -18.96
CA HIS A 128 4.90 -9.93 -18.37
C HIS A 128 5.49 -8.79 -17.58
N VAL A 129 4.84 -7.64 -17.59
CA VAL A 129 5.20 -6.50 -16.74
C VAL A 129 4.09 -6.28 -15.73
N HIS A 130 4.38 -6.41 -14.43
CA HIS A 130 3.46 -6.03 -13.37
C HIS A 130 3.86 -4.71 -12.75
N ALA A 131 2.96 -3.74 -12.73
CA ALA A 131 3.18 -2.44 -12.11
C ALA A 131 2.50 -2.36 -10.74
N ALA A 132 3.26 -2.15 -9.68
CA ALA A 132 2.75 -2.12 -8.31
C ALA A 132 1.81 -0.95 -7.98
N PHE A 133 1.59 0.00 -8.89
CA PHE A 133 0.72 1.17 -8.70
C PHE A 133 0.10 1.61 -10.03
N ALA A 134 -1.17 2.02 -10.01
CA ALA A 134 -1.92 2.41 -11.20
C ALA A 134 -1.51 3.78 -11.79
N HIS A 135 -0.77 4.64 -11.05
CA HIS A 135 -0.35 5.94 -11.56
C HIS A 135 0.93 5.85 -12.43
N GLY A 136 2.10 6.28 -11.96
CA GLY A 136 3.35 6.32 -12.74
C GLY A 136 3.81 4.97 -13.29
N PRO A 137 3.98 3.94 -12.41
CA PRO A 137 4.40 2.61 -12.84
C PRO A 137 3.50 1.99 -13.90
N ALA A 138 2.17 2.00 -13.73
CA ALA A 138 1.26 1.47 -14.74
C ALA A 138 1.28 2.28 -16.04
N SER A 139 1.55 3.59 -15.99
CA SER A 139 1.72 4.37 -17.22
C SER A 139 2.98 3.97 -17.98
N VAL A 140 4.08 3.66 -17.27
CA VAL A 140 5.31 3.14 -17.90
C VAL A 140 5.06 1.75 -18.47
N ALA A 141 4.43 0.84 -17.71
CA ALA A 141 4.08 -0.50 -18.17
C ALA A 141 3.14 -0.49 -19.40
N HIS A 142 2.16 0.40 -19.42
CA HIS A 142 1.27 0.59 -20.57
C HIS A 142 2.06 1.03 -21.81
N PHE A 143 3.00 1.98 -21.69
CA PHE A 143 3.85 2.35 -22.83
C PHE A 143 4.80 1.22 -23.26
N VAL A 144 5.30 0.39 -22.34
CA VAL A 144 6.05 -0.82 -22.69
C VAL A 144 5.18 -1.75 -23.53
N HIS A 145 3.93 -2.01 -23.10
CA HIS A 145 2.97 -2.79 -23.85
C HIS A 145 2.75 -2.21 -25.27
N LEU A 146 2.47 -0.91 -25.37
CA LEU A 146 2.28 -0.24 -26.65
C LEU A 146 3.52 -0.32 -27.56
N LEU A 147 4.75 -0.39 -27.02
CA LEU A 147 6.00 -0.47 -27.76
C LEU A 147 6.41 -1.90 -28.18
N SER A 148 5.96 -2.96 -27.47
CA SER A 148 6.50 -4.31 -27.64
C SER A 148 5.45 -5.44 -27.67
N ASP A 149 4.16 -5.16 -27.47
CA ASP A 149 3.07 -6.11 -27.25
C ASP A 149 3.24 -6.98 -25.99
N LEU A 150 4.25 -6.72 -25.17
CA LEU A 150 4.43 -7.46 -23.93
C LEU A 150 3.21 -7.25 -23.02
N PRO A 151 2.53 -8.33 -22.56
CA PRO A 151 1.38 -8.19 -21.69
C PRO A 151 1.75 -7.53 -20.35
N TYR A 152 0.82 -6.76 -19.80
CA TYR A 152 1.03 -6.12 -18.51
C TYR A 152 -0.20 -6.19 -17.62
N SER A 153 0.03 -6.01 -16.32
CA SER A 153 -0.98 -5.86 -15.29
C SER A 153 -0.55 -4.81 -14.29
N PHE A 154 -1.44 -4.41 -13.41
CA PHE A 154 -1.09 -3.48 -12.35
C PHE A 154 -1.95 -3.65 -11.11
N SER A 155 -1.41 -3.23 -9.95
CA SER A 155 -2.16 -3.06 -8.72
C SER A 155 -2.64 -1.62 -8.58
N ALA A 156 -3.89 -1.44 -8.14
CA ALA A 156 -4.51 -0.15 -7.91
C ALA A 156 -4.89 0.01 -6.43
N HIS A 157 -4.40 1.08 -5.82
CA HIS A 157 -4.64 1.41 -4.42
C HIS A 157 -5.53 2.65 -4.32
N ALA A 158 -6.08 2.93 -3.13
CA ALA A 158 -7.07 3.99 -2.94
C ALA A 158 -6.69 5.33 -3.59
N LYS A 159 -5.47 5.84 -3.37
CA LYS A 159 -5.01 7.08 -3.99
C LYS A 159 -5.01 7.02 -5.52
N ASP A 160 -4.63 5.88 -6.08
CA ASP A 160 -4.56 5.69 -7.53
C ASP A 160 -5.94 5.73 -8.18
N ILE A 161 -6.96 5.27 -7.47
CA ILE A 161 -8.34 5.16 -7.95
C ILE A 161 -9.05 6.51 -7.80
N TYR A 162 -9.02 7.07 -6.59
CA TYR A 162 -9.85 8.21 -6.23
C TYR A 162 -9.28 9.59 -6.64
N VAL A 163 -7.98 9.66 -6.96
CA VAL A 163 -7.29 10.92 -7.32
C VAL A 163 -6.84 10.94 -8.79
N SER A 164 -6.94 9.83 -9.50
CA SER A 164 -6.58 9.74 -10.92
C SER A 164 -7.76 10.12 -11.84
N SER A 165 -7.45 10.52 -13.08
CA SER A 165 -8.47 10.67 -14.12
C SER A 165 -9.09 9.32 -14.45
N PRO A 166 -10.44 9.17 -14.36
CA PRO A 166 -11.13 7.93 -14.72
C PRO A 166 -10.84 7.48 -16.14
N ASP A 167 -10.81 8.39 -17.13
CA ASP A 167 -10.54 8.06 -18.53
C ASP A 167 -9.14 7.44 -18.73
N LEU A 168 -8.12 7.99 -18.04
CA LEU A 168 -6.77 7.43 -18.12
C LEU A 168 -6.67 6.06 -17.45
N LEU A 169 -7.44 5.86 -16.37
CA LEU A 169 -7.48 4.58 -15.68
C LEU A 169 -8.22 3.54 -16.52
N ALA A 170 -9.38 3.88 -17.10
CA ALA A 170 -10.15 3.02 -17.99
C ALA A 170 -9.32 2.52 -19.17
N ARG A 171 -8.53 3.40 -19.81
CA ARG A 171 -7.64 2.98 -20.92
C ARG A 171 -6.58 1.98 -20.47
N LYS A 172 -5.96 2.20 -19.31
CA LYS A 172 -4.97 1.24 -18.77
C LYS A 172 -5.61 -0.10 -18.47
N ILE A 173 -6.82 -0.11 -17.90
CA ILE A 173 -7.57 -1.33 -17.61
C ILE A 173 -7.89 -2.10 -18.91
N ARG A 174 -8.36 -1.39 -19.94
CA ARG A 174 -8.73 -1.99 -21.24
C ARG A 174 -7.57 -2.77 -21.84
N ASP A 175 -6.35 -2.23 -21.79
CA ASP A 175 -5.17 -2.81 -22.42
C ASP A 175 -4.41 -3.76 -21.48
N ALA A 176 -4.72 -3.79 -20.18
CA ALA A 176 -4.14 -4.69 -19.19
C ALA A 176 -4.69 -6.11 -19.29
N SER A 177 -3.87 -7.09 -18.89
CA SER A 177 -4.28 -8.48 -18.74
C SER A 177 -5.21 -8.66 -17.54
N PHE A 178 -4.85 -8.05 -16.41
CA PHE A 178 -5.65 -7.99 -15.19
C PHE A 178 -5.25 -6.80 -14.33
N VAL A 179 -6.10 -6.45 -13.38
CA VAL A 179 -5.87 -5.38 -12.40
C VAL A 179 -6.18 -5.91 -11.01
N LEU A 180 -5.27 -5.71 -10.05
CA LEU A 180 -5.45 -6.09 -8.66
C LEU A 180 -5.88 -4.89 -7.83
N THR A 181 -6.77 -5.12 -6.87
CA THR A 181 -7.15 -4.12 -5.86
C THR A 181 -7.38 -4.76 -4.51
N CYS A 182 -7.08 -4.04 -3.43
CA CYS A 182 -6.94 -4.64 -2.10
C CYS A 182 -8.18 -4.55 -1.21
N SER A 183 -9.26 -3.89 -1.63
CA SER A 183 -10.51 -3.75 -0.87
C SER A 183 -11.73 -3.80 -1.77
N ARG A 184 -12.89 -4.19 -1.23
CA ARG A 184 -14.16 -4.21 -1.99
C ARG A 184 -14.57 -2.81 -2.45
N SER A 185 -14.44 -1.82 -1.57
CA SER A 185 -14.74 -0.43 -1.93
C SER A 185 -13.88 0.08 -3.09
N ALA A 186 -12.61 -0.30 -3.13
CA ALA A 186 -11.71 0.00 -4.24
C ALA A 186 -12.05 -0.83 -5.49
N HIS A 187 -12.42 -2.11 -5.31
CA HIS A 187 -12.86 -2.99 -6.38
C HIS A 187 -14.11 -2.44 -7.08
N ASP A 188 -15.11 -2.04 -6.33
CA ASP A 188 -16.37 -1.51 -6.87
C ASP A 188 -16.13 -0.20 -7.65
N ALA A 189 -15.35 0.71 -7.06
CA ALA A 189 -15.00 1.98 -7.71
C ALA A 189 -14.20 1.79 -9.02
N ILE A 190 -13.22 0.87 -9.04
CA ILE A 190 -12.43 0.64 -10.27
C ILE A 190 -13.20 -0.19 -11.30
N THR A 191 -14.10 -1.06 -10.87
CA THR A 191 -14.99 -1.84 -11.75
C THR A 191 -15.97 -0.92 -12.49
N GLU A 192 -16.51 0.10 -11.81
CA GLU A 192 -17.33 1.14 -12.44
C GLU A 192 -16.55 1.88 -13.53
N ILE A 193 -15.30 2.27 -13.24
CA ILE A 193 -14.41 2.92 -14.22
C ILE A 193 -14.07 1.98 -15.39
N ALA A 194 -13.90 0.69 -15.12
CA ALA A 194 -13.55 -0.31 -16.12
C ALA A 194 -14.67 -0.60 -17.12
N GLY A 195 -15.93 -0.45 -16.72
CA GLY A 195 -17.10 -0.68 -17.58
C GLY A 195 -17.10 -2.08 -18.20
N ALA A 196 -16.99 -2.19 -19.51
CA ALA A 196 -16.98 -3.48 -20.23
C ALA A 196 -15.78 -4.38 -19.87
N ASP A 197 -14.69 -3.83 -19.35
CA ASP A 197 -13.49 -4.54 -18.92
C ASP A 197 -13.50 -4.92 -17.43
N ALA A 198 -14.63 -4.78 -16.74
CA ALA A 198 -14.78 -5.06 -15.30
C ALA A 198 -14.29 -6.46 -14.87
N ALA A 199 -14.44 -7.47 -15.74
CA ALA A 199 -13.98 -8.83 -15.48
C ALA A 199 -12.45 -8.96 -15.30
N LYS A 200 -11.67 -7.96 -15.71
CA LYS A 200 -10.21 -7.91 -15.51
C LYS A 200 -9.83 -7.42 -14.11
N VAL A 201 -10.76 -6.82 -13.37
CA VAL A 201 -10.52 -6.30 -12.02
C VAL A 201 -10.71 -7.42 -11.02
N LEU A 202 -9.68 -7.70 -10.24
CA LEU A 202 -9.66 -8.79 -9.27
C LEU A 202 -9.43 -8.23 -7.88
N LEU A 203 -10.24 -8.69 -6.91
CA LEU A 203 -10.04 -8.39 -5.50
C LEU A 203 -8.91 -9.27 -4.94
N ALA A 204 -7.85 -8.65 -4.48
CA ALA A 204 -6.67 -9.31 -3.93
C ALA A 204 -6.17 -8.51 -2.70
N PRO A 205 -6.66 -8.79 -1.51
CA PRO A 205 -6.22 -8.11 -0.30
C PRO A 205 -4.73 -8.26 -0.07
N HIS A 206 -4.08 -7.20 0.43
CA HIS A 206 -2.71 -7.32 0.93
C HIS A 206 -2.73 -8.11 2.23
N GLY A 207 -1.79 -9.04 2.35
CA GLY A 207 -1.62 -9.79 3.57
C GLY A 207 -0.67 -9.11 4.55
N VAL A 208 -0.72 -9.55 5.81
CA VAL A 208 0.20 -9.16 6.88
C VAL A 208 1.02 -10.37 7.34
N ASN A 209 2.25 -10.13 7.77
CA ASN A 209 3.09 -11.18 8.35
C ASN A 209 2.63 -11.51 9.79
N THR A 210 1.75 -12.50 9.93
CA THR A 210 1.15 -12.93 11.20
C THR A 210 2.14 -13.59 12.16
N GLU A 211 3.32 -14.01 11.69
CA GLU A 211 4.40 -14.52 12.53
C GLU A 211 5.19 -13.37 13.17
N ARG A 212 5.44 -12.30 12.45
CA ARG A 212 6.12 -11.09 12.98
C ARG A 212 5.21 -10.32 13.90
N PHE A 213 3.99 -10.07 13.49
CA PHE A 213 2.95 -9.41 14.26
C PHE A 213 2.17 -10.46 15.06
N ALA A 214 2.86 -11.08 16.00
CA ALA A 214 2.27 -12.03 16.95
C ALA A 214 1.87 -11.30 18.25
N PRO A 215 0.94 -11.84 19.01
CA PRO A 215 0.63 -11.30 20.33
C PRO A 215 1.83 -11.29 21.25
N ARG A 216 1.81 -10.41 22.21
CA ARG A 216 2.81 -10.37 23.28
C ARG A 216 2.88 -11.73 23.99
N PRO A 217 4.12 -12.26 24.23
CA PRO A 217 4.30 -13.58 24.80
C PRO A 217 3.78 -13.70 26.23
N THR A 218 3.86 -12.61 27.00
CA THR A 218 3.46 -12.57 28.42
C THR A 218 2.41 -11.49 28.62
N PRO A 219 1.29 -11.76 29.30
CA PRO A 219 0.37 -10.72 29.70
C PRO A 219 1.10 -9.64 30.48
N ARG A 220 0.67 -8.39 30.30
CA ARG A 220 1.17 -7.27 31.12
C ARG A 220 0.31 -7.17 32.37
N ASP A 221 0.92 -6.69 33.46
CA ASP A 221 0.15 -6.32 34.63
C ASP A 221 -0.85 -5.20 34.27
N ASP A 222 -2.09 -5.37 34.69
CA ASP A 222 -3.17 -4.43 34.40
C ASP A 222 -2.95 -3.20 35.28
N ASP A 223 -2.33 -2.14 34.72
CA ASP A 223 -2.30 -0.83 35.35
C ASP A 223 -3.47 0.02 34.85
N ALA A 224 -3.80 1.08 35.59
CA ALA A 224 -4.95 1.93 35.28
C ALA A 224 -4.81 2.73 33.98
N THR A 225 -3.60 2.82 33.40
CA THR A 225 -3.31 3.64 32.22
C THR A 225 -3.71 2.95 30.94
N LEU A 226 -4.62 3.53 30.14
CA LEU A 226 -4.92 3.06 28.80
C LEU A 226 -3.82 3.49 27.82
N ARG A 227 -3.11 2.54 27.24
CA ARG A 227 -2.05 2.79 26.25
C ARG A 227 -2.60 2.70 24.82
N VAL A 228 -2.76 3.87 24.22
CA VAL A 228 -3.24 4.03 22.84
C VAL A 228 -2.05 4.10 21.88
N LEU A 229 -2.11 3.35 20.81
CA LEU A 229 -1.11 3.37 19.73
C LEU A 229 -1.75 3.78 18.41
N CYS A 230 -1.06 4.63 17.66
CA CYS A 230 -1.35 4.91 16.26
C CYS A 230 -0.06 4.82 15.44
N VAL A 231 -0.11 4.13 14.30
CA VAL A 231 1.05 3.91 13.43
C VAL A 231 0.73 4.35 12.00
N GLY A 232 1.57 5.23 11.43
CA GLY A 232 1.42 5.65 10.05
C GLY A 232 2.11 6.96 9.73
N ARG A 233 2.15 7.30 8.45
CA ARG A 233 2.69 8.60 8.01
C ARG A 233 1.85 9.75 8.59
N LEU A 234 2.50 10.81 9.05
CA LEU A 234 1.81 12.00 9.56
C LEU A 234 1.36 12.88 8.37
N VAL A 235 0.21 12.51 7.80
CA VAL A 235 -0.43 13.15 6.63
C VAL A 235 -1.94 13.29 6.87
N PRO A 236 -2.62 14.30 6.25
CA PRO A 236 -3.99 14.69 6.58
C PRO A 236 -5.01 13.55 6.61
N LYS A 237 -4.95 12.63 5.66
CA LYS A 237 -5.93 11.53 5.58
C LYS A 237 -5.86 10.52 6.74
N LYS A 238 -4.80 10.55 7.54
CA LYS A 238 -4.66 9.70 8.73
C LYS A 238 -5.44 10.21 9.95
N GLY A 239 -5.92 11.46 9.90
CA GLY A 239 -6.83 12.01 10.89
C GLY A 239 -6.23 12.16 12.31
N TYR A 240 -4.91 12.34 12.40
CA TYR A 240 -4.24 12.53 13.71
C TYR A 240 -4.83 13.66 14.57
N PRO A 241 -5.32 14.78 14.03
CA PRO A 241 -6.01 15.79 14.83
C PRO A 241 -7.24 15.26 15.57
N VAL A 242 -7.95 14.29 14.97
CA VAL A 242 -9.12 13.62 15.60
C VAL A 242 -8.66 12.80 16.81
N LEU A 243 -7.55 12.06 16.67
CA LEU A 243 -6.96 11.30 17.77
C LEU A 243 -6.50 12.23 18.91
N VAL A 244 -5.78 13.31 18.61
CA VAL A 244 -5.32 14.29 19.62
C VAL A 244 -6.52 14.90 20.36
N GLY A 245 -7.59 15.24 19.64
CA GLY A 245 -8.84 15.75 20.23
C GLY A 245 -9.54 14.74 21.15
N ALA A 246 -9.55 13.44 20.75
CA ALA A 246 -10.11 12.38 21.59
C ALA A 246 -9.30 12.16 22.88
N ILE A 247 -7.97 12.16 22.79
CA ILE A 247 -7.11 12.10 23.99
C ILE A 247 -7.38 13.26 24.93
N ALA A 248 -7.56 14.48 24.39
CA ALA A 248 -7.88 15.65 25.22
C ALA A 248 -9.21 15.49 25.97
N GLN A 249 -10.23 14.90 25.34
CA GLN A 249 -11.50 14.62 26.00
C GLN A 249 -11.38 13.56 27.10
N LEU A 250 -10.60 12.50 26.88
CA LEU A 250 -10.35 11.48 27.90
C LEU A 250 -9.63 12.06 29.13
N VAL A 251 -8.60 12.89 28.90
CA VAL A 251 -7.88 13.60 29.98
C VAL A 251 -8.82 14.55 30.75
N ALA A 252 -9.67 15.30 30.04
CA ALA A 252 -10.67 16.16 30.66
C ALA A 252 -11.71 15.40 31.47
N GLN A 253 -11.99 14.14 31.16
CA GLN A 253 -12.82 13.23 31.94
C GLN A 253 -12.09 12.61 33.15
N GLY A 254 -10.81 12.96 33.37
CA GLY A 254 -9.99 12.41 34.46
C GLY A 254 -9.49 10.99 34.24
N ARG A 255 -9.49 10.49 32.99
CA ARG A 255 -9.00 9.15 32.65
C ARG A 255 -7.48 9.15 32.49
N ASP A 256 -6.85 8.11 32.99
CA ASP A 256 -5.41 7.91 32.78
C ASP A 256 -5.15 7.28 31.39
N VAL A 257 -4.57 8.06 30.49
CA VAL A 257 -4.32 7.68 29.09
C VAL A 257 -2.93 8.12 28.63
N ALA A 258 -2.24 7.23 27.92
CA ALA A 258 -0.97 7.51 27.25
C ALA A 258 -1.06 7.14 25.78
N CYS A 259 -0.84 8.09 24.89
CA CYS A 259 -0.89 7.90 23.44
C CYS A 259 0.51 7.90 22.85
N THR A 260 0.84 6.84 22.11
CA THR A 260 2.09 6.75 21.33
C THR A 260 1.77 6.84 19.84
N ILE A 261 2.42 7.77 19.15
CA ILE A 261 2.31 7.96 17.71
C ILE A 261 3.62 7.58 17.05
N VAL A 262 3.58 6.54 16.19
CA VAL A 262 4.72 6.06 15.42
C VAL A 262 4.57 6.47 13.97
N GLY A 263 5.53 7.21 13.46
CA GLY A 263 5.57 7.67 12.07
C GLY A 263 6.19 9.03 11.91
N ALA A 264 6.48 9.37 10.68
CA ALA A 264 6.99 10.69 10.29
C ALA A 264 6.11 11.29 9.18
N GLY A 265 6.13 12.59 9.04
CA GLY A 265 5.40 13.29 7.99
C GLY A 265 5.31 14.80 8.26
N PRO A 266 4.76 15.53 7.29
CA PRO A 266 4.71 16.99 7.35
C PRO A 266 3.87 17.56 8.50
N GLU A 267 2.89 16.81 9.02
CA GLU A 267 2.01 17.28 10.11
C GLU A 267 2.64 17.17 11.51
N ARG A 268 3.90 16.71 11.63
CA ARG A 268 4.52 16.46 12.95
C ARG A 268 4.48 17.65 13.89
N ASP A 269 4.85 18.85 13.40
CA ASP A 269 4.94 20.05 14.22
C ASP A 269 3.54 20.60 14.53
N GLU A 270 2.65 20.62 13.54
CA GLU A 270 1.24 21.01 13.72
C GLU A 270 0.51 20.15 14.76
N LEU A 271 0.80 18.85 14.79
CA LEU A 271 0.23 17.93 15.79
C LEU A 271 0.81 18.16 17.19
N ALA A 272 2.08 18.53 17.30
CA ALA A 272 2.67 18.90 18.59
C ALA A 272 2.09 20.20 19.13
N ASP A 273 1.90 21.20 18.27
CA ASP A 273 1.27 22.47 18.60
C ASP A 273 -0.19 22.27 19.04
N LEU A 274 -0.94 21.41 18.34
CA LEU A 274 -2.30 21.04 18.70
C LEU A 274 -2.34 20.37 20.09
N ALA A 275 -1.46 19.41 20.36
CA ALA A 275 -1.36 18.74 21.67
C ALA A 275 -1.03 19.74 22.79
N SER A 276 -0.18 20.71 22.51
CA SER A 276 0.16 21.80 23.45
C SER A 276 -1.03 22.72 23.72
N SER A 277 -1.73 23.15 22.68
CA SER A 277 -2.89 24.02 22.79
C SER A 277 -4.05 23.40 23.58
N LEU A 278 -4.20 22.07 23.50
CA LEU A 278 -5.19 21.29 24.24
C LEU A 278 -4.70 20.83 25.62
N GLY A 279 -3.45 21.14 26.01
CA GLY A 279 -2.88 20.80 27.33
C GLY A 279 -2.55 19.31 27.50
N VAL A 280 -2.44 18.54 26.40
CA VAL A 280 -2.24 17.08 26.44
C VAL A 280 -0.86 16.61 26.01
N THR A 281 0.11 17.51 25.90
CA THR A 281 1.51 17.17 25.59
C THR A 281 2.08 16.06 26.47
N PRO A 282 1.84 16.00 27.79
CA PRO A 282 2.36 14.92 28.64
C PRO A 282 1.79 13.54 28.31
N HIS A 283 0.63 13.49 27.66
CA HIS A 283 -0.08 12.26 27.33
C HIS A 283 0.24 11.75 25.93
N ILE A 284 0.98 12.50 25.09
CA ILE A 284 1.24 12.13 23.69
C ILE A 284 2.74 12.06 23.42
N ARG A 285 3.19 10.88 23.01
CA ARG A 285 4.60 10.63 22.64
C ARG A 285 4.73 10.33 21.15
N PHE A 286 5.57 11.09 20.46
CA PHE A 286 5.90 10.87 19.05
C PHE A 286 7.25 10.16 18.94
N LEU A 287 7.29 8.98 18.33
CA LEU A 287 8.52 8.18 18.20
C LEU A 287 9.25 8.36 16.86
N GLY A 288 8.64 9.10 15.91
CA GLY A 288 9.20 9.18 14.56
C GLY A 288 8.99 7.88 13.76
N ALA A 289 9.67 7.76 12.62
CA ALA A 289 9.60 6.57 11.78
C ALA A 289 10.42 5.43 12.39
N LEU A 290 9.85 4.24 12.43
CA LEU A 290 10.47 3.02 12.96
C LEU A 290 10.49 1.92 11.90
N ALA A 291 11.48 1.03 11.99
CA ALA A 291 11.48 -0.21 11.23
C ALA A 291 10.44 -1.21 11.78
N THR A 292 10.01 -2.16 10.96
CA THR A 292 8.92 -3.10 11.27
C THR A 292 9.11 -3.86 12.59
N THR A 293 10.34 -4.21 12.95
CA THR A 293 10.65 -4.88 14.22
C THR A 293 10.34 -4.01 15.44
N ALA A 294 10.69 -2.72 15.38
CA ALA A 294 10.37 -1.78 16.46
C ALA A 294 8.87 -1.42 16.48
N VAL A 295 8.23 -1.39 15.30
CA VAL A 295 6.77 -1.24 15.20
C VAL A 295 6.07 -2.42 15.85
N ALA A 296 6.53 -3.66 15.63
CA ALA A 296 5.97 -4.85 16.28
C ALA A 296 6.10 -4.79 17.82
N ALA A 297 7.23 -4.31 18.33
CA ALA A 297 7.38 -4.06 19.76
C ALA A 297 6.40 -2.99 20.28
N SER A 298 6.09 -1.97 19.49
CA SER A 298 5.10 -0.95 19.89
C SER A 298 3.69 -1.52 20.03
N TYR A 299 3.29 -2.49 19.20
CA TYR A 299 2.00 -3.18 19.36
C TYR A 299 1.96 -3.99 20.68
N HIS A 300 3.08 -4.57 21.13
CA HIS A 300 3.14 -5.28 22.40
C HIS A 300 2.94 -4.37 23.62
N GLU A 301 3.25 -3.08 23.48
CA GLU A 301 3.06 -2.10 24.55
C GLU A 301 1.67 -1.43 24.51
N ALA A 302 0.87 -1.70 23.50
CA ALA A 302 -0.43 -1.09 23.32
C ALA A 302 -1.56 -1.92 23.93
N ASP A 303 -2.57 -1.24 24.45
CA ASP A 303 -3.86 -1.83 24.85
C ASP A 303 -4.89 -1.67 23.74
N VAL A 304 -4.84 -0.55 23.03
CA VAL A 304 -5.74 -0.21 21.93
C VAL A 304 -4.96 0.43 20.78
N PHE A 305 -5.24 0.00 19.58
CA PHE A 305 -4.75 0.66 18.36
C PHE A 305 -5.85 1.54 17.77
N VAL A 306 -5.49 2.75 17.34
CA VAL A 306 -6.41 3.69 16.70
C VAL A 306 -6.03 3.94 15.26
N GLN A 307 -7.03 3.86 14.36
CA GLN A 307 -6.93 4.28 12.96
C GLN A 307 -8.00 5.33 12.64
N ALA A 308 -7.69 6.60 12.89
CA ALA A 308 -8.63 7.72 12.77
C ALA A 308 -8.75 8.29 11.33
N SER A 309 -8.61 7.46 10.30
CA SER A 309 -8.57 7.88 8.89
C SER A 309 -9.78 8.71 8.48
N VAL A 310 -9.55 9.67 7.57
CA VAL A 310 -10.58 10.54 6.99
C VAL A 310 -10.50 10.55 5.46
N VAL A 311 -11.58 10.96 4.81
CA VAL A 311 -11.61 11.25 3.36
C VAL A 311 -11.33 12.73 3.16
N LEU A 312 -10.31 13.05 2.35
CA LEU A 312 -9.99 14.43 2.02
C LEU A 312 -10.91 14.99 0.92
N ALA A 313 -11.00 16.31 0.84
CA ALA A 313 -11.82 16.99 -0.17
C ALA A 313 -11.48 16.63 -1.63
N ASN A 314 -10.21 16.25 -1.90
CA ASN A 314 -9.77 15.77 -3.20
C ASN A 314 -10.02 14.28 -3.44
N GLY A 315 -10.70 13.59 -2.51
CA GLY A 315 -11.00 12.16 -2.56
C GLY A 315 -9.91 11.25 -2.03
N ASP A 316 -8.69 11.75 -1.69
CA ASP A 316 -7.62 10.90 -1.13
C ASP A 316 -8.06 10.31 0.23
N ARG A 317 -7.88 9.01 0.36
CA ARG A 317 -8.28 8.20 1.52
C ARG A 317 -7.38 6.99 1.67
N ASP A 318 -7.47 6.31 2.79
CA ASP A 318 -6.85 4.99 2.92
C ASP A 318 -7.75 3.93 2.21
N GLY A 319 -7.13 2.82 1.78
CA GLY A 319 -7.86 1.58 1.50
C GLY A 319 -8.03 0.78 2.81
N ILE A 320 -7.43 -0.42 2.87
CA ILE A 320 -7.20 -1.14 4.12
C ILE A 320 -5.80 -0.74 4.62
N PRO A 321 -5.68 -0.05 5.79
CA PRO A 321 -4.38 0.34 6.31
C PRO A 321 -3.59 -0.87 6.82
N ASN A 322 -2.34 -1.06 6.39
CA ASN A 322 -1.51 -2.17 6.87
C ASN A 322 -1.33 -2.15 8.40
N ALA A 323 -1.13 -0.96 8.98
CA ALA A 323 -0.98 -0.82 10.42
C ALA A 323 -2.21 -1.33 11.22
N LEU A 324 -3.41 -1.26 10.63
CA LEU A 324 -4.61 -1.85 11.21
C LEU A 324 -4.51 -3.39 11.22
N LEU A 325 -4.13 -4.00 10.09
CA LEU A 325 -3.92 -5.45 10.00
C LEU A 325 -2.79 -5.92 10.93
N GLU A 326 -1.72 -5.15 11.05
CA GLU A 326 -0.58 -5.41 11.94
C GLU A 326 -1.02 -5.39 13.43
N ALA A 327 -1.82 -4.39 13.83
CA ALA A 327 -2.39 -4.31 15.19
C ALA A 327 -3.30 -5.50 15.49
N MET A 328 -4.21 -5.81 14.58
CA MET A 328 -5.13 -6.96 14.70
C MET A 328 -4.35 -8.28 14.75
N ALA A 329 -3.34 -8.46 13.91
CA ALA A 329 -2.46 -9.63 13.95
C ALA A 329 -1.71 -9.76 15.28
N SER A 330 -1.34 -8.64 15.90
CA SER A 330 -0.70 -8.60 17.22
C SER A 330 -1.68 -8.84 18.38
N GLY A 331 -2.97 -9.05 18.09
CA GLY A 331 -3.99 -9.29 19.11
C GLY A 331 -4.37 -8.05 19.92
N VAL A 332 -4.15 -6.85 19.38
CA VAL A 332 -4.51 -5.58 19.98
C VAL A 332 -5.95 -5.23 19.62
N ALA A 333 -6.74 -4.76 20.59
CA ALA A 333 -8.08 -4.23 20.32
C ALA A 333 -7.98 -2.98 19.41
N VAL A 334 -8.92 -2.83 18.47
CA VAL A 334 -8.84 -1.74 17.49
C VAL A 334 -10.08 -0.84 17.54
N VAL A 335 -9.84 0.47 17.41
CA VAL A 335 -10.87 1.47 17.15
C VAL A 335 -10.51 2.18 15.85
N ALA A 336 -11.43 2.23 14.90
CA ALA A 336 -11.13 2.85 13.61
C ALA A 336 -12.33 3.62 13.05
N SER A 337 -12.03 4.57 12.15
CA SER A 337 -13.07 5.31 11.43
C SER A 337 -13.78 4.43 10.42
N ASP A 338 -15.10 4.57 10.33
CA ASP A 338 -15.96 3.92 9.33
C ASP A 338 -15.78 4.60 7.97
N VAL A 339 -14.69 4.26 7.27
CA VAL A 339 -14.33 4.88 5.99
C VAL A 339 -13.60 3.93 5.06
N ALA A 340 -13.96 3.97 3.79
CA ALA A 340 -13.33 3.24 2.68
C ALA A 340 -13.29 1.71 2.92
N GLY A 341 -12.10 1.09 2.91
CA GLY A 341 -11.93 -0.36 3.12
C GLY A 341 -11.83 -0.77 4.60
N ILE A 342 -11.85 0.16 5.56
CA ILE A 342 -11.71 -0.15 6.98
C ILE A 342 -12.89 -1.00 7.50
N PRO A 343 -14.16 -0.70 7.19
CA PRO A 343 -15.29 -1.52 7.61
C PRO A 343 -15.30 -2.95 7.05
N GLU A 344 -14.53 -3.20 5.99
CA GLU A 344 -14.41 -4.55 5.43
C GLU A 344 -13.60 -5.51 6.30
N VAL A 345 -12.77 -4.94 7.20
CA VAL A 345 -11.84 -5.68 8.06
C VAL A 345 -12.34 -5.75 9.50
N ILE A 346 -13.12 -4.76 9.94
CA ILE A 346 -13.57 -4.67 11.32
C ILE A 346 -15.00 -5.21 11.42
N THR A 347 -15.14 -6.34 12.13
CA THR A 347 -16.44 -6.87 12.55
C THR A 347 -16.75 -6.41 13.98
N PRO A 348 -18.02 -6.44 14.43
CA PRO A 348 -18.37 -6.05 15.80
C PRO A 348 -17.61 -6.80 16.90
N GLU A 349 -17.13 -8.02 16.59
CA GLU A 349 -16.39 -8.87 17.54
C GLU A 349 -14.91 -8.48 17.63
N CYS A 350 -14.33 -7.89 16.56
CA CYS A 350 -12.88 -7.65 16.46
C CYS A 350 -12.47 -6.18 16.59
N GLY A 351 -13.42 -5.24 16.67
CA GLY A 351 -13.09 -3.83 16.83
C GLY A 351 -14.30 -2.92 16.92
N LEU A 352 -14.07 -1.64 17.15
CA LEU A 352 -15.09 -0.60 17.16
C LEU A 352 -14.93 0.34 15.98
N LEU A 353 -16.01 0.58 15.24
CA LEU A 353 -16.06 1.60 14.18
C LEU A 353 -16.69 2.87 14.72
N VAL A 354 -16.11 4.01 14.40
CA VAL A 354 -16.58 5.35 14.78
C VAL A 354 -16.74 6.25 13.54
N ALA A 355 -17.59 7.25 13.65
CA ALA A 355 -17.75 8.24 12.57
C ALA A 355 -16.41 8.94 12.25
N PRO A 356 -16.03 9.07 10.97
CA PRO A 356 -14.79 9.73 10.60
C PRO A 356 -14.82 11.22 10.95
N GLY A 357 -13.71 11.75 11.46
CA GLY A 357 -13.59 13.16 11.81
C GLY A 357 -14.28 13.55 13.13
N ASP A 358 -14.76 12.60 13.92
CA ASP A 358 -15.46 12.84 15.20
C ASP A 358 -14.59 12.45 16.40
N PRO A 359 -13.92 13.44 17.07
CA PRO A 359 -13.13 13.18 18.27
C PRO A 359 -13.97 12.68 19.45
N ALA A 360 -15.26 13.06 19.55
CA ALA A 360 -16.11 12.65 20.66
C ALA A 360 -16.48 11.17 20.54
N ALA A 361 -16.92 10.72 19.36
CA ALA A 361 -17.19 9.31 19.11
C ALA A 361 -15.94 8.44 19.32
N LEU A 362 -14.76 8.92 18.95
CA LEU A 362 -13.49 8.22 19.19
C LEU A 362 -13.17 8.17 20.70
N ALA A 363 -13.39 9.27 21.44
CA ALA A 363 -13.17 9.33 22.89
C ALA A 363 -14.11 8.36 23.62
N ASP A 364 -15.39 8.31 23.25
CA ASP A 364 -16.38 7.40 23.84
C ASP A 364 -16.00 5.93 23.62
N ALA A 365 -15.57 5.58 22.41
CA ALA A 365 -15.09 4.23 22.10
C ALA A 365 -13.85 3.84 22.93
N LEU A 366 -12.90 4.76 23.07
CA LEU A 366 -11.71 4.56 23.90
C LEU A 366 -12.06 4.49 25.39
N ALA A 367 -12.99 5.32 25.88
CA ALA A 367 -13.48 5.29 27.25
C ALA A 367 -14.11 3.93 27.57
N ARG A 368 -14.92 3.39 26.65
CA ARG A 368 -15.50 2.05 26.80
C ARG A 368 -14.42 0.99 26.93
N LEU A 369 -13.40 1.02 26.07
CA LEU A 369 -12.29 0.06 26.12
C LEU A 369 -11.39 0.29 27.34
N HIS A 370 -11.32 1.50 27.90
CA HIS A 370 -10.65 1.78 29.17
C HIS A 370 -11.40 1.08 30.32
N ASP A 371 -12.73 1.22 30.37
CA ASP A 371 -13.56 0.73 31.46
C ASP A 371 -13.82 -0.79 31.41
N GLU A 372 -13.64 -1.41 30.20
CA GLU A 372 -13.92 -2.83 29.98
C GLU A 372 -12.64 -3.59 29.54
N PRO A 373 -11.65 -3.87 30.41
CA PRO A 373 -10.40 -4.53 30.02
C PRO A 373 -10.62 -5.93 29.45
N GLU A 374 -11.59 -6.67 29.95
CA GLU A 374 -11.94 -7.98 29.37
C GLU A 374 -12.46 -7.88 27.93
N LEU A 375 -13.18 -6.79 27.60
CA LEU A 375 -13.63 -6.53 26.22
C LEU A 375 -12.43 -6.34 25.31
N ARG A 376 -11.39 -5.58 25.73
CA ARG A 376 -10.15 -5.39 24.97
C ARG A 376 -9.52 -6.74 24.64
N VAL A 377 -9.37 -7.62 25.63
CA VAL A 377 -8.75 -8.95 25.44
C VAL A 377 -9.57 -9.79 24.47
N ARG A 378 -10.90 -9.84 24.61
CA ARG A 378 -11.77 -10.61 23.71
C ARG A 378 -11.71 -10.08 22.28
N MET A 379 -11.78 -8.77 22.11
CA MET A 379 -11.69 -8.12 20.78
C MET A 379 -10.34 -8.38 20.12
N GLY A 380 -9.23 -8.19 20.83
CA GLY A 380 -7.90 -8.46 20.31
C GLY A 380 -7.72 -9.90 19.84
N ALA A 381 -8.21 -10.86 20.64
CA ALA A 381 -8.17 -12.28 20.26
C ALA A 381 -9.04 -12.58 19.01
N ALA A 382 -10.21 -11.96 18.89
CA ALA A 382 -11.08 -12.10 17.72
C ALA A 382 -10.44 -11.44 16.48
N ALA A 383 -9.87 -10.24 16.64
CA ALA A 383 -9.15 -9.52 15.58
C ALA A 383 -8.01 -10.35 15.00
N ARG A 384 -7.20 -10.98 15.85
CA ARG A 384 -6.11 -11.86 15.40
C ARG A 384 -6.62 -13.05 14.60
N ARG A 385 -7.65 -13.76 15.09
CA ARG A 385 -8.24 -14.90 14.35
C ARG A 385 -8.71 -14.47 12.98
N HIS A 386 -9.45 -13.36 12.90
CA HIS A 386 -9.97 -12.82 11.65
C HIS A 386 -8.84 -12.51 10.64
N VAL A 387 -7.74 -11.91 11.11
CA VAL A 387 -6.60 -11.58 10.25
C VAL A 387 -5.85 -12.84 9.80
N ILE A 388 -5.66 -13.83 10.68
CA ILE A 388 -5.03 -15.11 10.28
C ILE A 388 -5.85 -15.81 9.19
N ASP A 389 -7.16 -15.80 9.33
CA ASP A 389 -8.07 -16.52 8.42
C ASP A 389 -8.21 -15.81 7.06
N SER A 390 -8.16 -14.47 7.04
CA SER A 390 -8.52 -13.68 5.85
C SER A 390 -7.39 -12.84 5.25
N PHE A 391 -6.34 -12.52 6.02
CA PHE A 391 -5.31 -11.57 5.64
C PHE A 391 -3.89 -12.07 5.94
N ASP A 392 -3.69 -13.39 6.05
CA ASP A 392 -2.32 -13.92 6.16
C ASP A 392 -1.56 -13.69 4.85
N ARG A 393 -0.33 -13.16 4.94
CA ARG A 393 0.49 -12.80 3.78
C ARG A 393 0.70 -13.96 2.82
N ARG A 394 1.00 -15.17 3.35
CA ARG A 394 1.28 -16.33 2.51
C ARG A 394 0.02 -16.74 1.73
N ALA A 395 -1.12 -16.76 2.39
CA ALA A 395 -2.40 -17.09 1.76
C ALA A 395 -2.78 -16.06 0.69
N CYS A 396 -2.68 -14.76 1.00
CA CYS A 396 -2.96 -13.68 0.05
C CYS A 396 -2.04 -13.75 -1.19
N THR A 397 -0.74 -13.98 -1.00
CA THR A 397 0.21 -14.06 -2.13
C THR A 397 0.02 -15.34 -2.95
N GLN A 398 -0.26 -16.48 -2.31
CA GLN A 398 -0.57 -17.73 -3.00
C GLN A 398 -1.82 -17.61 -3.89
N ALA A 399 -2.80 -16.81 -3.48
CA ALA A 399 -4.00 -16.57 -4.27
C ALA A 399 -3.71 -15.83 -5.59
N ILE A 400 -2.74 -14.89 -5.62
CA ILE A 400 -2.40 -14.13 -6.82
C ILE A 400 -1.26 -14.75 -7.64
N ALA A 401 -0.43 -15.62 -7.07
CA ALA A 401 0.72 -16.22 -7.76
C ALA A 401 0.37 -16.91 -9.10
N PRO A 402 -0.76 -17.62 -9.25
CA PRO A 402 -1.16 -18.21 -10.52
C PRO A 402 -1.33 -17.22 -11.67
N LEU A 403 -1.68 -15.95 -11.37
CA LEU A 403 -1.85 -14.89 -12.37
C LEU A 403 -0.52 -14.53 -13.05
N PHE A 404 0.59 -14.82 -12.40
CA PHE A 404 1.96 -14.56 -12.87
C PHE A 404 2.63 -15.80 -13.49
N GLN A 405 1.97 -16.95 -13.50
CA GLN A 405 2.49 -18.16 -14.14
C GLN A 405 2.18 -18.18 -15.65
N PRO A 406 2.97 -18.89 -16.49
CA PRO A 406 2.58 -19.13 -17.88
C PRO A 406 1.21 -19.78 -17.91
N ALA A 407 0.35 -19.35 -18.82
CA ALA A 407 -0.89 -20.06 -19.10
C ALA A 407 -0.54 -21.50 -19.54
N SER A 408 -0.42 -22.40 -18.58
CA SER A 408 -0.51 -23.83 -18.82
C SER A 408 -1.98 -24.07 -19.09
N GLY A 409 -2.36 -24.27 -20.35
CA GLY A 409 -3.64 -24.54 -21.00
C GLY A 409 -4.85 -25.01 -20.19
N VAL A 410 -5.14 -24.46 -19.00
CA VAL A 410 -6.30 -24.81 -18.17
C VAL A 410 -6.94 -23.52 -17.61
N THR A 411 -8.14 -23.37 -18.04
CA THR A 411 -9.19 -22.45 -17.60
C THR A 411 -9.48 -22.49 -16.09
N GLU A 412 -9.83 -21.29 -15.54
CA GLU A 412 -10.52 -21.09 -14.25
C GLU A 412 -9.76 -21.14 -12.92
N PRO A 413 -8.86 -20.19 -12.59
CA PRO A 413 -8.65 -19.82 -11.20
C PRO A 413 -9.37 -18.54 -10.75
N ALA A 414 -9.85 -17.71 -11.68
CA ALA A 414 -10.36 -16.37 -11.36
C ALA A 414 -11.65 -16.33 -10.50
N ARG A 415 -12.42 -17.43 -10.41
CA ARG A 415 -13.69 -17.48 -9.67
C ARG A 415 -13.54 -17.75 -8.16
N ARG A 416 -12.38 -18.17 -7.67
CA ARG A 416 -12.19 -18.49 -6.25
C ARG A 416 -11.82 -17.27 -5.39
N ILE A 417 -11.18 -16.25 -5.97
CA ILE A 417 -10.76 -15.03 -5.26
C ILE A 417 -11.97 -14.15 -4.91
N ALA A 418 -13.07 -14.24 -5.66
CA ALA A 418 -14.28 -13.42 -5.46
C ALA A 418 -15.28 -13.98 -4.43
N ARG A 419 -14.98 -15.06 -3.72
CA ARG A 419 -15.94 -15.75 -2.83
C ARG A 419 -15.50 -15.86 -1.36
N THR A 420 -14.39 -15.22 -0.96
CA THR A 420 -13.98 -15.11 0.46
C THR A 420 -14.27 -13.74 1.04
#